data_b00c31309d5774d7fabce3bef56dfe02
#
_entry.id   b00c31309d5774d7fabce3bef56dfe02
#
_cell.length_a   1.000
_cell.length_b   1.000
_cell.length_c   1.000
_cell.angle_alpha   90.00
_cell.angle_beta   90.00
_cell.angle_gamma   90.00
#
_symmetry.space_group_name_H-M   'P 1'
#
loop_
_entity.id
_entity.type
_entity.pdbx_description
1 polymer ?
#
loop_
_entity_poly.entity_id
_entity_poly.type
_entity_poly.pdbx_seq_one_letter_code
_entity_poly.pdbx_strand_id
1 'polypeptide(L)'
;MELTVAQVAAHADRSERAVQLALRSGALRGHRTLGRASTVDDLAANAWIRASTRGRPWGAATRDAALDLLSTGSTDRLGSTARARLRARLAGMTAADIAHAAGGLGTWARYRGHADDALPRLGPSAVVARSLGLVDGESWMTYVQVGSLDTFELQHDVTLDADGNLGVLERGGPVDGRVARLLVDTYLLGSPRESVAAAAELERRAR
;
A
#
# COMPACT_ATOMS: atom_id res chain seq x y z
N MET A 1 5.20 6.88 15.19
CA MET A 1 4.32 7.27 16.33
C MET A 1 3.23 6.21 16.47
N GLU A 2 2.80 5.93 17.71
CA GLU A 2 1.73 4.95 17.94
C GLU A 2 0.39 5.65 18.20
N LEU A 3 -0.68 5.15 17.60
CA LEU A 3 -2.05 5.62 17.76
C LEU A 3 -2.87 4.59 18.55
N THR A 4 -3.76 5.05 19.42
CA THR A 4 -4.75 4.19 20.06
C THR A 4 -5.83 3.79 19.05
N VAL A 5 -6.57 2.70 19.34
CA VAL A 5 -7.71 2.25 18.52
C VAL A 5 -8.74 3.39 18.35
N ALA A 6 -9.00 4.17 19.41
CA ALA A 6 -9.91 5.32 19.36
C ALA A 6 -9.39 6.43 18.41
N GLN A 7 -8.09 6.73 18.44
CA GLN A 7 -7.49 7.71 17.52
C GLN A 7 -7.56 7.23 16.07
N VAL A 8 -7.25 5.96 15.80
CA VAL A 8 -7.38 5.39 14.46
C VAL A 8 -8.84 5.44 13.99
N ALA A 9 -9.80 5.13 14.86
CA ALA A 9 -11.23 5.20 14.55
C ALA A 9 -11.66 6.63 14.18
N ALA A 10 -11.24 7.61 14.96
CA ALA A 10 -11.53 9.03 14.70
C ALA A 10 -10.90 9.51 13.38
N HIS A 11 -9.63 9.17 13.11
CA HIS A 11 -8.95 9.53 11.86
C HIS A 11 -9.57 8.85 10.63
N ALA A 12 -10.11 7.65 10.80
CA ALA A 12 -10.71 6.87 9.72
C ALA A 12 -12.20 7.21 9.47
N ASP A 13 -12.80 8.03 10.32
CA ASP A 13 -14.25 8.23 10.37
C ASP A 13 -15.02 6.88 10.47
N ARG A 14 -14.57 6.02 11.40
CA ARG A 14 -15.12 4.67 11.60
C ARG A 14 -15.30 4.38 13.09
N SER A 15 -16.08 3.33 13.39
CA SER A 15 -16.21 2.85 14.76
C SER A 15 -14.95 2.12 15.24
N GLU A 16 -14.65 2.18 16.54
CA GLU A 16 -13.58 1.38 17.16
C GLU A 16 -13.75 -0.12 16.91
N ARG A 17 -15.00 -0.60 16.84
CA ARG A 17 -15.31 -1.98 16.48
C ARG A 17 -14.80 -2.35 15.09
N ALA A 18 -14.90 -1.44 14.11
CA ALA A 18 -14.36 -1.65 12.77
C ALA A 18 -12.84 -1.75 12.77
N VAL A 19 -12.16 -0.90 13.55
CA VAL A 19 -10.71 -0.96 13.75
C VAL A 19 -10.30 -2.27 14.40
N GLN A 20 -10.97 -2.67 15.48
CA GLN A 20 -10.72 -3.94 16.16
C GLN A 20 -10.96 -5.17 15.25
N LEU A 21 -11.95 -5.11 14.36
CA LEU A 21 -12.17 -6.16 13.38
C LEU A 21 -11.01 -6.22 12.36
N ALA A 22 -10.54 -5.06 11.90
CA ALA A 22 -9.39 -4.97 10.98
C ALA A 22 -8.11 -5.53 11.63
N LEU A 23 -7.87 -5.25 12.91
CA LEU A 23 -6.76 -5.82 13.67
C LEU A 23 -6.89 -7.35 13.77
N ARG A 24 -8.06 -7.86 14.14
CA ARG A 24 -8.31 -9.31 14.28
C ARG A 24 -8.23 -10.07 12.96
N SER A 25 -8.66 -9.46 11.87
CA SER A 25 -8.59 -10.06 10.53
C SER A 25 -7.21 -9.95 9.87
N GLY A 26 -6.27 -9.23 10.49
CA GLY A 26 -4.95 -8.94 9.91
C GLY A 26 -4.98 -7.92 8.76
N ALA A 27 -6.13 -7.27 8.50
CA ALA A 27 -6.23 -6.19 7.52
C ALA A 27 -5.50 -4.91 7.98
N LEU A 28 -5.37 -4.73 9.29
CA LEU A 28 -4.56 -3.69 9.92
C LEU A 28 -3.56 -4.39 10.82
N ARG A 29 -2.29 -4.45 10.39
CA ARG A 29 -1.17 -5.00 11.16
C ARG A 29 -0.30 -3.88 11.72
N GLY A 30 0.70 -4.22 12.52
CA GLY A 30 1.56 -3.23 13.17
C GLY A 30 0.97 -2.71 14.47
N HIS A 31 0.25 -3.55 15.20
CA HIS A 31 -0.24 -3.23 16.53
C HIS A 31 0.61 -3.87 17.62
N ARG A 32 0.70 -3.18 18.75
CA ARG A 32 1.23 -3.71 20.01
C ARG A 32 0.12 -3.78 21.03
N THR A 33 0.16 -4.80 21.87
CA THR A 33 -0.74 -4.90 23.03
C THR A 33 0.04 -4.52 24.27
N LEU A 34 -0.35 -3.43 24.92
CA LEU A 34 0.18 -2.95 26.17
C LEU A 34 -0.88 -3.16 27.26
N GLY A 35 -0.81 -4.29 27.96
CA GLY A 35 -1.83 -4.68 28.93
C GLY A 35 -3.18 -4.92 28.25
N ARG A 36 -4.18 -4.06 28.51
CA ARG A 36 -5.50 -4.11 27.88
C ARG A 36 -5.67 -3.15 26.69
N ALA A 37 -4.70 -2.31 26.42
CA ALA A 37 -4.73 -1.35 25.32
C ALA A 37 -3.98 -1.89 24.12
N SER A 38 -4.53 -1.69 22.92
CA SER A 38 -3.83 -1.92 21.65
C SER A 38 -3.47 -0.57 21.04
N THR A 39 -2.22 -0.43 20.65
CA THR A 39 -1.72 0.69 19.85
C THR A 39 -1.38 0.23 18.45
N VAL A 40 -1.46 1.12 17.49
CA VAL A 40 -1.23 0.85 16.05
C VAL A 40 -0.20 1.83 15.54
N ASP A 41 0.76 1.34 14.77
CA ASP A 41 1.70 2.19 14.05
C ASP A 41 0.95 3.20 13.16
N ASP A 42 1.34 4.46 13.19
CA ASP A 42 0.67 5.55 12.47
C ASP A 42 0.75 5.38 10.95
N LEU A 43 1.84 4.84 10.42
CA LEU A 43 1.94 4.55 8.98
C LEU A 43 1.01 3.40 8.60
N ALA A 44 0.92 2.35 9.44
CA ALA A 44 -0.03 1.26 9.24
C ALA A 44 -1.48 1.77 9.26
N ALA A 45 -1.80 2.62 10.23
CA ALA A 45 -3.11 3.25 10.34
C ALA A 45 -3.43 4.10 9.10
N ASN A 46 -2.50 4.98 8.69
CA ASN A 46 -2.68 5.83 7.52
C ASN A 46 -2.82 5.04 6.22
N ALA A 47 -2.01 4.02 6.03
CA ALA A 47 -2.12 3.15 4.87
C ALA A 47 -3.45 2.39 4.82
N TRP A 48 -3.92 1.88 5.96
CA TRP A 48 -5.23 1.25 6.07
C TRP A 48 -6.37 2.23 5.83
N ILE A 49 -6.29 3.45 6.36
CA ILE A 49 -7.27 4.52 6.13
C ILE A 49 -7.34 4.86 4.64
N ARG A 50 -6.20 5.07 3.99
CA ARG A 50 -6.12 5.41 2.56
C ARG A 50 -6.67 4.31 1.66
N ALA A 51 -6.47 3.02 2.03
CA ALA A 51 -6.98 1.88 1.28
C ALA A 51 -8.39 1.44 1.67
N SER A 52 -8.96 2.03 2.73
CA SER A 52 -10.21 1.58 3.34
C SER A 52 -11.44 2.15 2.64
N THR A 53 -11.70 1.69 1.42
CA THR A 53 -12.91 2.02 0.68
C THR A 53 -13.94 0.89 0.74
N ARG A 54 -15.18 1.18 0.31
CA ARG A 54 -16.24 0.17 0.22
C ARG A 54 -16.07 -0.68 -1.03
N GLY A 55 -16.39 -1.95 -0.92
CA GLY A 55 -16.42 -2.86 -2.06
C GLY A 55 -15.40 -4.00 -1.94
N ARG A 56 -15.48 -4.90 -2.90
CA ARG A 56 -14.56 -6.04 -2.99
C ARG A 56 -13.39 -5.68 -3.90
N PRO A 57 -12.15 -6.00 -3.53
CA PRO A 57 -11.00 -5.89 -4.44
C PRO A 57 -11.24 -6.69 -5.73
N TRP A 58 -10.63 -6.25 -6.81
CA TRP A 58 -10.72 -6.95 -8.08
C TRP A 58 -10.00 -8.30 -8.01
N GLY A 59 -10.53 -9.28 -8.75
CA GLY A 59 -9.81 -10.51 -9.00
C GLY A 59 -8.53 -10.26 -9.81
N ALA A 60 -7.56 -11.17 -9.73
CA ALA A 60 -6.20 -11.00 -10.29
C ALA A 60 -6.20 -10.51 -11.75
N ALA A 61 -6.96 -11.14 -12.64
CA ALA A 61 -7.00 -10.78 -14.06
C ALA A 61 -7.48 -9.33 -14.30
N THR A 62 -8.53 -8.90 -13.60
CA THR A 62 -9.06 -7.52 -13.71
C THR A 62 -8.09 -6.51 -13.11
N ARG A 63 -7.49 -6.84 -11.97
CA ARG A 63 -6.48 -6.01 -11.31
C ARG A 63 -5.28 -5.79 -12.22
N ASP A 64 -4.75 -6.88 -12.80
CA ASP A 64 -3.58 -6.80 -13.67
C ASP A 64 -3.88 -6.01 -14.94
N ALA A 65 -5.04 -6.21 -15.55
CA ALA A 65 -5.47 -5.42 -16.71
C ALA A 65 -5.64 -3.92 -16.37
N ALA A 66 -6.15 -3.60 -15.18
CA ALA A 66 -6.26 -2.20 -14.73
C ALA A 66 -4.90 -1.56 -14.52
N LEU A 67 -3.96 -2.28 -13.87
CA LEU A 67 -2.60 -1.79 -13.69
C LEU A 67 -1.86 -1.61 -15.02
N ASP A 68 -2.07 -2.49 -16.01
CA ASP A 68 -1.55 -2.30 -17.37
C ASP A 68 -2.13 -1.02 -18.00
N LEU A 69 -3.45 -0.85 -17.98
CA LEU A 69 -4.13 0.34 -18.52
C LEU A 69 -3.62 1.64 -17.90
N LEU A 70 -3.50 1.67 -16.58
CA LEU A 70 -2.99 2.84 -15.85
C LEU A 70 -1.49 3.09 -16.11
N SER A 71 -0.72 2.05 -16.44
CA SER A 71 0.72 2.19 -16.68
C SER A 71 1.03 2.63 -18.11
N THR A 72 0.37 2.02 -19.10
CA THR A 72 0.73 2.13 -20.52
C THR A 72 -0.43 2.59 -21.41
N GLY A 73 -1.64 2.73 -20.87
CA GLY A 73 -2.86 3.01 -21.63
C GLY A 73 -3.40 1.80 -22.40
N SER A 74 -2.79 0.61 -22.30
CA SER A 74 -3.22 -0.59 -23.04
C SER A 74 -3.11 -1.85 -22.16
N THR A 75 -3.84 -2.89 -22.55
CA THR A 75 -3.71 -4.25 -21.98
C THR A 75 -4.19 -5.28 -23.00
N ASP A 76 -3.49 -6.38 -23.08
CA ASP A 76 -3.87 -7.55 -23.90
C ASP A 76 -4.58 -8.64 -23.09
N ARG A 77 -4.74 -8.42 -21.77
CA ARG A 77 -5.40 -9.36 -20.85
C ARG A 77 -6.91 -9.43 -21.01
N LEU A 78 -7.50 -8.48 -21.70
CA LEU A 78 -8.95 -8.35 -21.89
C LEU A 78 -9.31 -8.11 -23.35
N GLY A 79 -10.41 -8.70 -23.79
CA GLY A 79 -11.01 -8.37 -25.09
C GLY A 79 -11.49 -6.91 -25.14
N SER A 80 -11.72 -6.38 -26.34
CA SER A 80 -12.01 -4.96 -26.59
C SER A 80 -13.17 -4.40 -25.75
N THR A 81 -14.28 -5.13 -25.67
CA THR A 81 -15.47 -4.71 -24.91
C THR A 81 -15.19 -4.66 -23.39
N ALA A 82 -14.52 -5.66 -22.83
CA ALA A 82 -14.18 -5.72 -21.42
C ALA A 82 -13.17 -4.61 -21.06
N ARG A 83 -12.21 -4.36 -21.93
CA ARG A 83 -11.24 -3.28 -21.82
C ARG A 83 -11.92 -1.89 -21.83
N ALA A 84 -12.87 -1.65 -22.74
CA ALA A 84 -13.61 -0.40 -22.79
C ALA A 84 -14.42 -0.16 -21.51
N ARG A 85 -15.10 -1.19 -20.99
CA ARG A 85 -15.83 -1.13 -19.71
C ARG A 85 -14.90 -0.84 -18.53
N LEU A 86 -13.73 -1.46 -18.50
CA LEU A 86 -12.75 -1.22 -17.43
C LEU A 86 -12.21 0.22 -17.48
N ARG A 87 -11.90 0.76 -18.66
CA ARG A 87 -11.51 2.17 -18.83
C ARG A 87 -12.60 3.13 -18.32
N ALA A 88 -13.84 2.91 -18.74
CA ALA A 88 -14.97 3.74 -18.30
C ALA A 88 -15.14 3.71 -16.78
N ARG A 89 -14.91 2.54 -16.16
CA ARG A 89 -14.96 2.40 -14.71
C ARG A 89 -13.79 3.13 -14.02
N LEU A 90 -12.57 2.99 -14.54
CA LEU A 90 -11.38 3.67 -14.00
C LEU A 90 -11.56 5.19 -14.01
N ALA A 91 -12.10 5.76 -15.08
CA ALA A 91 -12.29 7.21 -15.21
C ALA A 91 -13.18 7.83 -14.11
N GLY A 92 -14.02 7.03 -13.45
CA GLY A 92 -14.87 7.47 -12.34
C GLY A 92 -14.31 7.15 -10.95
N MET A 93 -13.09 6.61 -10.85
CA MET A 93 -12.52 6.17 -9.56
C MET A 93 -11.55 7.22 -9.00
N THR A 94 -11.58 7.36 -7.68
CA THR A 94 -10.55 8.09 -6.93
C THR A 94 -9.30 7.23 -6.76
N ALA A 95 -8.19 7.84 -6.37
CA ALA A 95 -6.95 7.12 -6.03
C ALA A 95 -7.17 6.08 -4.93
N ALA A 96 -8.01 6.38 -3.93
CA ALA A 96 -8.38 5.44 -2.87
C ALA A 96 -9.14 4.22 -3.42
N ASP A 97 -10.08 4.44 -4.35
CA ASP A 97 -10.83 3.36 -4.99
C ASP A 97 -9.90 2.47 -5.84
N ILE A 98 -8.99 3.09 -6.59
CA ILE A 98 -7.99 2.38 -7.40
C ILE A 98 -7.09 1.54 -6.49
N ALA A 99 -6.56 2.13 -5.42
CA ALA A 99 -5.69 1.43 -4.48
C ALA A 99 -6.40 0.24 -3.82
N HIS A 100 -7.64 0.43 -3.38
CA HIS A 100 -8.46 -0.65 -2.82
C HIS A 100 -8.72 -1.76 -3.86
N ALA A 101 -9.16 -1.39 -5.06
CA ALA A 101 -9.45 -2.33 -6.13
C ALA A 101 -8.21 -3.11 -6.58
N ALA A 102 -7.03 -2.48 -6.54
CA ALA A 102 -5.73 -3.09 -6.78
C ALA A 102 -5.24 -4.02 -5.66
N GLY A 103 -6.03 -4.21 -4.60
CA GLY A 103 -5.71 -5.09 -3.48
C GLY A 103 -5.04 -4.40 -2.30
N GLY A 104 -4.94 -3.09 -2.29
CA GLY A 104 -4.33 -2.31 -1.21
C GLY A 104 -2.86 -2.63 -0.99
N LEU A 105 -2.39 -2.48 0.25
CA LEU A 105 -1.04 -2.88 0.66
C LEU A 105 -0.90 -4.40 0.84
N GLY A 106 -1.99 -5.09 1.16
CA GLY A 106 -1.92 -6.43 1.70
C GLY A 106 -1.46 -6.41 3.15
N THR A 107 -0.75 -7.46 3.55
CA THR A 107 -0.15 -7.57 4.88
C THR A 107 1.17 -6.83 4.90
N TRP A 108 1.42 -6.01 5.94
CA TRP A 108 2.71 -5.38 6.11
C TRP A 108 3.02 -5.15 7.60
N ALA A 109 4.29 -5.01 7.90
CA ALA A 109 4.76 -4.68 9.24
C ALA A 109 5.99 -3.79 9.16
N ARG A 110 6.31 -3.10 10.24
CA ARG A 110 7.45 -2.22 10.36
C ARG A 110 8.45 -2.79 11.35
N TYR A 111 9.70 -2.78 10.95
CA TYR A 111 10.80 -3.35 11.71
C TYR A 111 11.94 -2.35 11.88
N ARG A 112 12.68 -2.54 12.96
CA ARG A 112 14.03 -2.00 13.12
C ARG A 112 15.01 -3.09 12.72
N GLY A 113 15.92 -2.76 11.80
CA GLY A 113 16.92 -3.71 11.33
C GLY A 113 17.53 -3.28 10.00
N HIS A 114 18.31 -4.18 9.42
CA HIS A 114 18.94 -3.99 8.13
C HIS A 114 18.29 -4.90 7.10
N ALA A 115 17.87 -4.34 5.98
CA ALA A 115 17.42 -5.14 4.85
C ALA A 115 18.65 -5.66 4.10
N ASP A 116 18.68 -6.97 3.84
CA ASP A 116 19.64 -7.55 2.91
C ASP A 116 19.48 -6.85 1.53
N ASP A 117 20.60 -6.53 0.88
CA ASP A 117 20.59 -5.94 -0.46
C ASP A 117 19.99 -6.85 -1.53
N ALA A 118 19.88 -8.16 -1.25
CA ALA A 118 19.22 -9.13 -2.10
C ALA A 118 17.68 -9.03 -2.05
N LEU A 119 17.10 -8.34 -1.05
CA LEU A 119 15.64 -8.19 -0.95
C LEU A 119 15.12 -7.18 -1.97
N PRO A 120 14.02 -7.52 -2.65
CA PRO A 120 13.40 -6.60 -3.61
C PRO A 120 12.92 -5.33 -2.89
N ARG A 121 13.58 -4.21 -3.17
CA ARG A 121 13.21 -2.90 -2.61
C ARG A 121 11.98 -2.35 -3.33
N LEU A 122 11.03 -1.90 -2.54
CA LEU A 122 9.84 -1.18 -2.96
C LEU A 122 10.04 0.30 -2.62
N GLY A 123 9.43 1.13 -3.37
CA GLY A 123 9.41 2.55 -3.03
C GLY A 123 9.21 3.38 -4.28
N PRO A 124 9.04 4.68 -4.15
CA PRO A 124 9.10 5.53 -5.32
C PRO A 124 10.48 5.30 -5.94
N SER A 125 10.51 4.46 -7.00
CA SER A 125 11.72 4.37 -7.79
C SER A 125 12.08 5.80 -8.18
N ALA A 126 13.35 6.14 -8.30
CA ALA A 126 13.80 7.45 -8.78
C ALA A 126 13.07 7.88 -10.07
N VAL A 127 12.53 6.92 -10.82
CA VAL A 127 11.70 7.13 -12.02
C VAL A 127 10.33 7.67 -11.63
N VAL A 128 9.64 7.10 -10.63
CA VAL A 128 8.32 7.58 -10.18
C VAL A 128 8.48 8.90 -9.45
N ALA A 129 9.47 9.06 -8.57
CA ALA A 129 9.73 10.32 -7.90
C ALA A 129 9.95 11.46 -8.90
N ARG A 130 10.79 11.25 -9.92
CA ARG A 130 11.02 12.24 -10.99
C ARG A 130 9.76 12.53 -11.81
N SER A 131 8.96 11.52 -12.13
CA SER A 131 7.70 11.71 -12.86
C SER A 131 6.65 12.49 -12.06
N LEU A 132 6.75 12.47 -10.73
CA LEU A 132 5.89 13.21 -9.81
C LEU A 132 6.45 14.61 -9.46
N GLY A 133 7.60 15.01 -10.02
CA GLY A 133 8.28 16.26 -9.64
C GLY A 133 8.78 16.28 -8.19
N LEU A 134 8.99 15.09 -7.62
CA LEU A 134 9.55 14.92 -6.28
C LEU A 134 11.07 14.88 -6.40
N VAL A 135 11.75 15.68 -5.59
CA VAL A 135 13.21 15.61 -5.44
C VAL A 135 13.52 14.33 -4.67
N ASP A 136 14.56 13.60 -5.08
CA ASP A 136 15.09 12.45 -4.34
C ASP A 136 15.44 12.91 -2.90
N GLY A 137 14.47 12.79 -2.00
CA GLY A 137 14.71 12.88 -0.58
C GLY A 137 15.16 11.50 -0.10
N GLU A 138 16.19 11.44 0.73
CA GLU A 138 16.51 10.21 1.43
C GLU A 138 15.27 9.78 2.23
N SER A 139 14.63 8.71 1.76
CA SER A 139 13.56 8.09 2.55
C SER A 139 14.22 7.51 3.80
N TRP A 140 13.83 8.01 4.97
CA TRP A 140 14.27 7.47 6.25
C TRP A 140 13.81 6.02 6.48
N MET A 141 12.96 5.50 5.61
CA MET A 141 12.43 4.14 5.65
C MET A 141 12.70 3.42 4.33
N THR A 142 13.24 2.22 4.42
CA THR A 142 13.37 1.29 3.30
C THR A 142 12.15 0.38 3.26
N TYR A 143 11.57 0.18 2.09
CA TYR A 143 10.47 -0.77 1.88
C TYR A 143 10.95 -1.96 1.08
N VAL A 144 10.59 -3.17 1.53
CA VAL A 144 10.92 -4.42 0.84
C VAL A 144 9.68 -5.31 0.70
N GLN A 145 9.70 -6.19 -0.31
CA GLN A 145 8.67 -7.19 -0.51
C GLN A 145 9.20 -8.57 -0.16
N VAL A 146 8.38 -9.34 0.57
CA VAL A 146 8.70 -10.72 0.98
C VAL A 146 7.50 -11.64 0.70
N GLY A 147 7.75 -12.93 0.60
CA GLY A 147 6.68 -13.92 0.42
C GLY A 147 5.88 -14.20 1.70
N SER A 148 6.52 -14.08 2.86
CA SER A 148 5.93 -14.30 4.18
C SER A 148 6.66 -13.47 5.23
N LEU A 149 5.92 -12.75 6.07
CA LEU A 149 6.49 -11.99 7.19
C LEU A 149 7.08 -12.93 8.25
N ASP A 150 6.40 -14.03 8.56
CA ASP A 150 6.87 -14.98 9.56
C ASP A 150 8.22 -15.61 9.14
N THR A 151 8.37 -15.95 7.85
CA THR A 151 9.64 -16.46 7.32
C THR A 151 10.73 -15.37 7.34
N PHE A 152 10.36 -14.12 7.03
CA PHE A 152 11.27 -13.00 7.05
C PHE A 152 11.82 -12.75 8.47
N GLU A 153 10.96 -12.75 9.50
CA GLU A 153 11.36 -12.59 10.89
C GLU A 153 12.33 -13.68 11.37
N LEU A 154 12.16 -14.92 10.89
CA LEU A 154 13.04 -16.03 11.23
C LEU A 154 14.41 -15.98 10.54
N GLN A 155 14.49 -15.33 9.38
CA GLN A 155 15.71 -15.33 8.55
C GLN A 155 16.57 -14.08 8.73
N HIS A 156 16.00 -13.00 9.26
CA HIS A 156 16.68 -11.72 9.39
C HIS A 156 16.69 -11.25 10.85
N ASP A 157 17.79 -10.61 11.25
CA ASP A 157 17.91 -9.98 12.57
C ASP A 157 17.14 -8.65 12.58
N VAL A 158 15.83 -8.76 12.75
CA VAL A 158 14.90 -7.63 12.76
C VAL A 158 13.98 -7.69 13.97
N THR A 159 13.60 -6.54 14.47
CA THR A 159 12.66 -6.41 15.59
C THR A 159 11.44 -5.60 15.14
N LEU A 160 10.24 -6.12 15.40
CA LEU A 160 9.01 -5.39 15.18
C LEU A 160 9.02 -4.08 15.97
N ASP A 161 8.96 -2.94 15.28
CA ASP A 161 9.12 -1.62 15.90
C ASP A 161 8.35 -0.55 15.11
N ALA A 162 7.42 0.13 15.81
CA ALA A 162 6.62 1.22 15.24
C ALA A 162 7.47 2.43 14.80
N ASP A 163 8.68 2.58 15.32
CA ASP A 163 9.64 3.62 14.93
C ASP A 163 10.82 3.05 14.12
N GLY A 164 10.67 1.81 13.62
CA GLY A 164 11.68 1.14 12.79
C GLY A 164 11.92 1.84 11.46
N ASN A 165 13.00 1.45 10.81
CA ASN A 165 13.48 2.02 9.55
C ASN A 165 13.15 1.14 8.32
N LEU A 166 12.50 0.00 8.53
CA LEU A 166 12.22 -1.00 7.50
C LEU A 166 10.74 -1.35 7.45
N GLY A 167 10.09 -1.08 6.33
CA GLY A 167 8.73 -1.50 6.03
C GLY A 167 8.72 -2.76 5.18
N VAL A 168 8.11 -3.84 5.65
CA VAL A 168 8.10 -5.13 4.97
C VAL A 168 6.68 -5.47 4.52
N LEU A 169 6.50 -5.68 3.23
CA LEU A 169 5.21 -6.02 2.63
C LEU A 169 5.19 -7.50 2.26
N GLU A 170 4.19 -8.23 2.76
CA GLU A 170 3.95 -9.61 2.37
C GLU A 170 3.12 -9.65 1.08
N ARG A 171 3.79 -10.03 0.00
CA ARG A 171 3.18 -10.23 -1.31
C ARG A 171 3.87 -11.39 -2.01
N GLY A 172 3.09 -12.36 -2.45
CA GLY A 172 3.62 -13.44 -3.27
C GLY A 172 4.02 -12.98 -4.67
N GLY A 173 5.03 -13.65 -5.22
CA GLY A 173 5.51 -13.40 -6.58
C GLY A 173 6.57 -12.30 -6.68
N PRO A 174 7.06 -12.00 -7.91
CA PRO A 174 8.06 -10.96 -8.14
C PRO A 174 7.47 -9.57 -7.87
N VAL A 175 8.37 -8.60 -7.61
CA VAL A 175 7.98 -7.19 -7.48
C VAL A 175 7.33 -6.70 -8.77
N ASP A 176 6.14 -6.14 -8.64
CA ASP A 176 5.43 -5.53 -9.77
C ASP A 176 6.01 -4.14 -10.06
N GLY A 177 6.86 -4.07 -11.08
CA GLY A 177 7.52 -2.83 -11.52
C GLY A 177 6.64 -1.90 -12.37
N ARG A 178 5.37 -2.23 -12.59
CA ARG A 178 4.44 -1.37 -13.35
C ARG A 178 4.28 -0.01 -12.65
N VAL A 179 4.35 1.06 -13.42
CA VAL A 179 4.23 2.43 -12.89
C VAL A 179 2.98 2.62 -12.03
N ALA A 180 1.85 2.07 -12.46
CA ALA A 180 0.61 2.14 -11.69
C ALA A 180 0.70 1.44 -10.34
N ARG A 181 1.41 0.31 -10.23
CA ARG A 181 1.63 -0.37 -8.95
C ARG A 181 2.51 0.45 -8.02
N LEU A 182 3.59 1.00 -8.56
CA LEU A 182 4.47 1.89 -7.80
C LEU A 182 3.74 3.14 -7.31
N LEU A 183 2.85 3.72 -8.13
CA LEU A 183 2.00 4.84 -7.73
C LEU A 183 1.01 4.46 -6.62
N VAL A 184 0.39 3.28 -6.69
CA VAL A 184 -0.49 2.77 -5.62
C VAL A 184 0.30 2.59 -4.32
N ASP A 185 1.49 2.00 -4.38
CA ASP A 185 2.34 1.82 -3.20
C ASP A 185 2.80 3.16 -2.63
N THR A 186 3.19 4.12 -3.49
CA THR A 186 3.55 5.49 -3.07
C THR A 186 2.34 6.23 -2.46
N TYR A 187 1.14 6.08 -3.02
CA TYR A 187 -0.07 6.64 -2.43
C TYR A 187 -0.33 6.12 -1.02
N LEU A 188 -0.14 4.82 -0.80
CA LEU A 188 -0.43 4.17 0.47
C LEU A 188 0.65 4.40 1.53
N LEU A 189 1.92 4.32 1.16
CA LEU A 189 3.08 4.30 2.06
C LEU A 189 3.86 5.63 2.09
N GLY A 190 3.71 6.45 1.07
CA GLY A 190 4.46 7.70 0.95
C GLY A 190 4.14 8.73 2.03
N SER A 191 5.04 9.67 2.21
CA SER A 191 4.79 10.88 2.98
C SER A 191 3.51 11.59 2.51
N PRO A 192 2.93 12.51 3.26
CA PRO A 192 1.73 13.25 2.83
C PRO A 192 1.89 13.89 1.44
N ARG A 193 3.07 14.46 1.14
CA ARG A 193 3.36 15.09 -0.15
C ARG A 193 3.40 14.06 -1.28
N GLU A 194 4.10 12.97 -1.10
CA GLU A 194 4.22 11.87 -2.08
C GLU A 194 2.86 11.22 -2.33
N SER A 195 2.09 10.99 -1.28
CA SER A 195 0.74 10.41 -1.37
C SER A 195 -0.20 11.29 -2.19
N VAL A 196 -0.20 12.61 -1.97
CA VAL A 196 -1.01 13.56 -2.75
C VAL A 196 -0.58 13.58 -4.21
N ALA A 197 0.72 13.61 -4.48
CA ALA A 197 1.25 13.59 -5.86
C ALA A 197 0.90 12.28 -6.59
N ALA A 198 1.04 11.14 -5.90
CA ALA A 198 0.69 9.83 -6.47
C ALA A 198 -0.82 9.69 -6.71
N ALA A 199 -1.66 10.23 -5.82
CA ALA A 199 -3.11 10.26 -6.01
C ALA A 199 -3.49 11.04 -7.28
N ALA A 200 -2.97 12.26 -7.42
CA ALA A 200 -3.23 13.10 -8.58
C ALA A 200 -2.80 12.41 -9.90
N GLU A 201 -1.66 11.74 -9.92
CA GLU A 201 -1.16 11.03 -11.09
C GLU A 201 -1.97 9.77 -11.40
N LEU A 202 -2.41 8.99 -10.40
CA LEU A 202 -3.31 7.86 -10.59
C LEU A 202 -4.63 8.30 -11.23
N GLU A 203 -5.24 9.36 -10.73
CA GLU A 203 -6.50 9.88 -11.23
C GLU A 203 -6.34 10.48 -12.65
N ARG A 204 -5.21 11.13 -12.94
CA ARG A 204 -4.89 11.61 -14.29
C ARG A 204 -4.77 10.45 -15.28
N ARG A 205 -4.14 9.34 -14.90
CA ARG A 205 -3.99 8.15 -15.77
C ARG A 205 -5.29 7.36 -15.94
N ALA A 206 -6.22 7.51 -15.02
CA ALA A 206 -7.53 6.85 -15.05
C ALA A 206 -8.50 7.50 -16.06
N ARG A 207 -8.27 8.76 -16.43
CA ARG A 207 -9.06 9.53 -17.45
C ARG A 207 -8.62 9.22 -18.86
#